data_95ec9e74559f2914710880c839927bf4
#
_entry.id   95ec9e74559f2914710880c839927bf4
#
_cell.length_a   1.000
_cell.length_b   1.000
_cell.length_c   1.000
_cell.angle_alpha   90.00
_cell.angle_beta   90.00
_cell.angle_gamma   90.00
#
_symmetry.space_group_name_H-M   'P 1'
#
loop_
_entity.id
_entity.type
_entity.pdbx_description
1 polymer ?
#
loop_
_entity_poly.entity_id
_entity_poly.type
_entity_poly.pdbx_seq_one_letter_code
_entity_poly.pdbx_strand_id
1 'polypeptide(L)'
;MNIKEIEERSGLTRANIRYYEQEGLIAPVRRENKYRDYSEEDLETLLRIALLRSLGFSLEEIRRLQSGEADFAAAMRERSAALESEGQRLLAARNVCDAISREVTSYSALRPEDYLNGFEPDVAAKQRDVAEPHPWRRYFARGIDLSLV
;
A
#
# COMPACT_ATOMS: atom_id res chain seq x y z
N MET A 1 21.76 11.27 11.06
CA MET A 1 20.83 10.69 12.08
C MET A 1 21.10 9.21 12.24
N ASN A 2 20.99 8.71 13.45
CA ASN A 2 21.01 7.27 13.71
C ASN A 2 19.64 6.62 13.39
N ILE A 3 19.58 5.28 13.45
CA ILE A 3 18.37 4.53 13.12
C ILE A 3 17.17 4.89 14.03
N LYS A 4 17.42 5.20 15.30
CA LYS A 4 16.37 5.57 16.25
C LYS A 4 15.75 6.94 15.89
N GLU A 5 16.60 7.91 15.58
CA GLU A 5 16.16 9.26 15.21
C GLU A 5 15.35 9.25 13.92
N ILE A 6 15.80 8.52 12.89
CA ILE A 6 15.08 8.46 11.63
C ILE A 6 13.78 7.66 11.75
N GLU A 7 13.75 6.64 12.62
CA GLU A 7 12.54 5.90 12.97
C GLU A 7 11.48 6.83 13.60
N GLU A 8 11.88 7.64 14.56
CA GLU A 8 11.01 8.61 15.23
C GLU A 8 10.51 9.70 14.26
N ARG A 9 11.39 10.25 13.44
CA ARG A 9 11.05 11.34 12.51
C ARG A 9 10.27 10.89 11.28
N SER A 10 10.51 9.71 10.77
CA SER A 10 9.79 9.17 9.61
C SER A 10 8.46 8.50 9.97
N GLY A 11 8.31 8.05 11.20
CA GLY A 11 7.17 7.22 11.61
C GLY A 11 7.21 5.80 11.06
N LEU A 12 8.28 5.44 10.37
CA LEU A 12 8.48 4.10 9.82
C LEU A 12 9.19 3.19 10.82
N THR A 13 8.89 1.91 10.76
CA THR A 13 9.61 0.94 11.58
C THR A 13 11.04 0.74 11.07
N ARG A 14 11.92 0.37 11.96
CA ARG A 14 13.31 0.00 11.63
C ARG A 14 13.38 -1.06 10.53
N ALA A 15 12.49 -2.05 10.58
CA ALA A 15 12.41 -3.10 9.59
C ALA A 15 12.09 -2.55 8.19
N ASN A 16 11.14 -1.61 8.09
CA ASN A 16 10.79 -0.95 6.83
C ASN A 16 11.94 -0.11 6.28
N ILE A 17 12.59 0.66 7.13
CA ILE A 17 13.74 1.50 6.74
C ILE A 17 14.86 0.62 6.17
N ARG A 18 15.21 -0.46 6.85
CA ARG A 18 16.23 -1.41 6.38
C ARG A 18 15.82 -2.13 5.10
N TYR A 19 14.54 -2.42 4.97
CA TYR A 19 14.01 -3.03 3.76
C TYR A 19 14.17 -2.11 2.55
N TYR A 20 13.84 -0.82 2.69
CA TYR A 20 14.03 0.17 1.63
C TYR A 20 15.51 0.40 1.28
N GLU A 21 16.39 0.31 2.27
CA GLU A 21 17.84 0.31 2.04
C GLU A 21 18.27 -0.92 1.23
N GLN A 22 17.80 -2.12 1.58
CA GLN A 22 18.10 -3.34 0.86
C GLN A 22 17.59 -3.30 -0.59
N GLU A 23 16.45 -2.69 -0.81
CA GLU A 23 15.87 -2.51 -2.14
C GLU A 23 16.54 -1.36 -2.93
N GLY A 24 17.51 -0.69 -2.34
CA GLY A 24 18.27 0.37 -3.01
C GLY A 24 17.53 1.69 -3.19
N LEU A 25 16.44 1.90 -2.45
CA LEU A 25 15.66 3.14 -2.51
C LEU A 25 16.28 4.27 -1.70
N ILE A 26 17.06 3.95 -0.68
CA ILE A 26 17.92 4.85 0.08
C ILE A 26 19.31 4.23 0.26
N ALA A 27 20.31 5.07 0.44
CA ALA A 27 21.71 4.63 0.61
C ALA A 27 22.38 5.45 1.72
N PRO A 28 22.11 5.17 3.00
CA PRO A 28 22.71 5.90 4.10
C PRO A 28 24.23 5.70 4.13
N VAL A 29 24.94 6.73 4.51
CA VAL A 29 26.40 6.68 4.64
C VAL A 29 26.76 5.84 5.87
N ARG A 30 27.79 5.03 5.77
CA ARG A 30 28.35 4.32 6.91
C ARG A 30 29.55 5.10 7.46
N ARG A 31 29.52 5.40 8.75
CA ARG A 31 30.64 6.01 9.46
C ARG A 31 31.78 5.01 9.64
N GLU A 32 32.94 5.48 10.09
CA GLU A 32 34.14 4.66 10.37
C GLU A 32 33.84 3.49 11.33
N ASN A 33 32.92 3.68 12.28
CA ASN A 33 32.45 2.66 13.22
C ASN A 33 31.42 1.69 12.62
N LYS A 34 31.21 1.71 11.30
CA LYS A 34 30.24 0.92 10.53
C LYS A 34 28.77 1.18 10.84
N TYR A 35 28.43 2.14 11.72
CA TYR A 35 27.05 2.54 11.95
C TYR A 35 26.52 3.38 10.80
N ARG A 36 25.23 3.20 10.52
CA ARG A 36 24.50 3.96 9.48
C ARG A 36 24.29 5.40 9.95
N ASP A 37 24.53 6.32 9.05
CA ASP A 37 24.24 7.74 9.25
C ASP A 37 23.26 8.18 8.16
N TYR A 38 22.03 8.42 8.56
CA TYR A 38 20.95 8.84 7.66
C TYR A 38 20.96 10.36 7.54
N SER A 39 20.82 10.85 6.31
CA SER A 39 20.73 12.28 5.99
C SER A 39 19.30 12.80 6.07
N GLU A 40 19.14 14.12 6.00
CA GLU A 40 17.82 14.74 5.82
C GLU A 40 17.19 14.35 4.47
N GLU A 41 18.01 14.14 3.44
CA GLU A 41 17.56 13.66 2.14
C GLU A 41 17.05 12.22 2.20
N ASP A 42 17.70 11.36 2.99
CA ASP A 42 17.21 9.99 3.26
C ASP A 42 15.85 10.05 3.95
N LEU A 43 15.67 10.94 4.92
CA LEU A 43 14.38 11.14 5.60
C LEU A 43 13.31 11.58 4.61
N GLU A 44 13.57 12.57 3.77
CA GLU A 44 12.62 13.00 2.75
C GLU A 44 12.26 11.88 1.79
N THR A 45 13.24 11.10 1.37
CA THR A 45 13.03 9.96 0.48
C THR A 45 12.14 8.91 1.14
N LEU A 46 12.37 8.59 2.41
CA LEU A 46 11.52 7.66 3.17
C LEU A 46 10.08 8.16 3.28
N LEU A 47 9.89 9.46 3.51
CA LEU A 47 8.55 10.05 3.59
C LEU A 47 7.84 10.03 2.23
N ARG A 48 8.56 10.28 1.13
CA ARG A 48 8.02 10.13 -0.23
C ARG A 48 7.60 8.69 -0.52
N ILE A 49 8.45 7.71 -0.15
CA ILE A 49 8.14 6.30 -0.30
C ILE A 49 6.88 5.94 0.50
N ALA A 50 6.81 6.35 1.76
CA ALA A 50 5.66 6.08 2.62
C ALA A 50 4.36 6.64 2.03
N LEU A 51 4.41 7.87 1.52
CA LEU A 51 3.26 8.49 0.85
C LEU A 51 2.83 7.70 -0.39
N LEU A 52 3.73 7.42 -1.31
CA LEU A 52 3.44 6.70 -2.54
C LEU A 52 2.93 5.29 -2.27
N ARG A 53 3.48 4.61 -1.27
CA ARG A 53 2.98 3.29 -0.83
C ARG A 53 1.55 3.37 -0.31
N SER A 54 1.23 4.40 0.46
CA SER A 54 -0.14 4.59 0.96
C SER A 54 -1.14 4.89 -0.16
N LEU A 55 -0.70 5.46 -1.28
CA LEU A 55 -1.49 5.64 -2.48
C LEU A 55 -1.60 4.37 -3.34
N GLY A 56 -0.90 3.32 -2.98
CA GLY A 56 -0.97 2.01 -3.62
C GLY A 56 0.08 1.74 -4.70
N PHE A 57 1.12 2.57 -4.80
CA PHE A 57 2.23 2.28 -5.70
C PHE A 57 3.08 1.13 -5.17
N SER A 58 3.51 0.24 -6.05
CA SER A 58 4.45 -0.81 -5.74
C SER A 58 5.87 -0.24 -5.57
N LEU A 59 6.77 -0.99 -4.93
CA LEU A 59 8.18 -0.57 -4.83
C LEU A 59 8.84 -0.45 -6.19
N GLU A 60 8.51 -1.31 -7.14
CA GLU A 60 9.02 -1.24 -8.50
C GLU A 60 8.55 0.04 -9.21
N GLU A 61 7.28 0.39 -9.07
CA GLU A 61 6.76 1.65 -9.60
C GLU A 61 7.45 2.86 -8.95
N ILE A 62 7.66 2.85 -7.64
CA ILE A 62 8.38 3.91 -6.93
C ILE A 62 9.82 4.03 -7.41
N ARG A 63 10.50 2.90 -7.62
CA ARG A 63 11.86 2.87 -8.16
C ARG A 63 11.93 3.52 -9.54
N ARG A 64 10.98 3.23 -10.41
CA ARG A 64 10.88 3.82 -11.75
C ARG A 64 10.56 5.33 -11.72
N LEU A 65 9.75 5.75 -10.77
CA LEU A 65 9.48 7.18 -10.53
C LEU A 65 10.73 7.89 -10.02
N GLN A 66 11.44 7.27 -9.08
CA GLN A 66 12.67 7.82 -8.49
C GLN A 66 13.80 7.96 -9.51
N SER A 67 13.94 6.99 -10.42
CA SER A 67 14.96 6.99 -11.48
C SER A 67 14.61 7.90 -12.66
N GLY A 68 13.37 8.36 -12.76
CA GLY A 68 12.89 9.15 -13.91
C GLY A 68 12.51 8.30 -15.13
N GLU A 69 12.50 6.97 -15.03
CA GLU A 69 12.05 6.08 -16.11
C GLU A 69 10.56 6.20 -16.38
N ALA A 70 9.76 6.52 -15.36
CA ALA A 70 8.33 6.73 -15.48
C ALA A 70 7.99 8.23 -15.36
N ASP A 71 7.04 8.70 -16.15
CA ASP A 71 6.54 10.06 -16.02
C ASP A 71 5.70 10.21 -14.75
N PHE A 72 6.14 11.08 -13.86
CA PHE A 72 5.53 11.26 -12.54
C PHE A 72 4.07 11.74 -12.65
N ALA A 73 3.81 12.74 -13.46
CA ALA A 73 2.46 13.31 -13.60
C ALA A 73 1.48 12.30 -14.22
N ALA A 74 1.92 11.55 -15.22
CA ALA A 74 1.12 10.49 -15.83
C ALA A 74 0.81 9.39 -14.83
N ALA A 75 1.78 8.94 -14.05
CA ALA A 75 1.61 7.92 -13.02
C ALA A 75 0.59 8.35 -11.97
N MET A 76 0.63 9.63 -11.54
CA MET A 76 -0.34 10.16 -10.58
C MET A 76 -1.76 10.18 -11.16
N ARG A 77 -1.92 10.60 -12.42
CA ARG A 77 -3.24 10.60 -13.10
C ARG A 77 -3.79 9.18 -13.26
N GLU A 78 -2.97 8.24 -13.68
CA GLU A 78 -3.35 6.83 -13.83
C GLU A 78 -3.78 6.22 -12.49
N ARG A 79 -3.03 6.51 -11.43
CA ARG A 79 -3.37 6.03 -10.08
C ARG A 79 -4.66 6.66 -9.57
N SER A 80 -4.87 7.95 -9.81
CA SER A 80 -6.11 8.64 -9.46
C SER A 80 -7.33 7.99 -10.13
N ALA A 81 -7.23 7.70 -11.44
CA ALA A 81 -8.30 7.04 -12.17
C ALA A 81 -8.56 5.61 -11.65
N ALA A 82 -7.50 4.87 -11.33
CA ALA A 82 -7.61 3.52 -10.76
C ALA A 82 -8.29 3.54 -9.38
N LEU A 83 -7.96 4.52 -8.54
CA LEU A 83 -8.57 4.70 -7.22
C LEU A 83 -10.05 5.08 -7.33
N GLU A 84 -10.42 5.91 -8.30
CA GLU A 84 -11.83 6.23 -8.55
C GLU A 84 -12.63 4.98 -8.93
N SER A 85 -12.11 4.18 -9.85
CA SER A 85 -12.73 2.91 -10.25
C SER A 85 -12.82 1.92 -9.07
N GLU A 86 -11.77 1.81 -8.27
CA GLU A 86 -11.76 0.97 -7.07
C GLU A 86 -12.77 1.47 -6.03
N GLY A 87 -12.87 2.79 -5.84
CA GLY A 87 -13.85 3.41 -4.94
C GLY A 87 -15.28 3.12 -5.35
N GLN A 88 -15.59 3.17 -6.64
CA GLN A 88 -16.92 2.82 -7.17
C GLN A 88 -17.24 1.34 -6.93
N ARG A 89 -16.27 0.46 -7.13
CA ARG A 89 -16.43 -0.97 -6.88
C ARG A 89 -16.66 -1.26 -5.40
N LEU A 90 -15.92 -0.60 -4.51
CA LEU A 90 -16.09 -0.75 -3.06
C LEU A 90 -17.45 -0.24 -2.60
N LEU A 91 -17.93 0.86 -3.18
CA LEU A 91 -19.26 1.39 -2.88
C LEU A 91 -20.36 0.42 -3.34
N ALA A 92 -20.23 -0.17 -4.53
CA ALA A 92 -21.13 -1.18 -5.02
C ALA A 92 -21.16 -2.43 -4.11
N ALA A 93 -20.00 -2.89 -3.68
CA ALA A 93 -19.87 -4.00 -2.73
C ALA A 93 -20.54 -3.68 -1.39
N ARG A 94 -20.36 -2.47 -0.87
CA ARG A 94 -21.03 -2.01 0.34
C ARG A 94 -22.56 -2.03 0.19
N ASN A 95 -23.07 -1.54 -0.93
CA ASN A 95 -24.50 -1.53 -1.19
C ASN A 95 -25.09 -2.95 -1.22
N VAL A 96 -24.37 -3.91 -1.77
CA VAL A 96 -24.74 -5.33 -1.77
C VAL A 96 -24.75 -5.87 -0.34
N CYS A 97 -23.71 -5.59 0.46
CA CYS A 97 -23.67 -5.99 1.88
C CYS A 97 -24.84 -5.43 2.67
N ASP A 98 -25.17 -4.16 2.46
CA ASP A 98 -26.31 -3.50 3.12
C ASP A 98 -27.65 -4.13 2.71
N ALA A 99 -27.82 -4.46 1.45
CA ALA A 99 -29.01 -5.14 0.96
C ALA A 99 -29.15 -6.54 1.58
N ILE A 100 -28.08 -7.32 1.57
CA ILE A 100 -28.05 -8.66 2.18
C ILE A 100 -28.37 -8.57 3.68
N SER A 101 -27.82 -7.60 4.38
CA SER A 101 -28.05 -7.45 5.83
C SER A 101 -29.50 -7.16 6.21
N ARG A 102 -30.25 -6.54 5.29
CA ARG A 102 -31.68 -6.25 5.49
C ARG A 102 -32.59 -7.42 5.11
N GLU A 103 -32.19 -8.22 4.12
CA GLU A 103 -33.07 -9.21 3.46
C GLU A 103 -32.78 -10.65 3.88
N VAL A 104 -31.56 -10.94 4.27
CA VAL A 104 -31.06 -12.31 4.51
C VAL A 104 -30.59 -12.46 5.96
N THR A 105 -31.10 -13.49 6.64
CA THR A 105 -30.83 -13.72 8.06
C THR A 105 -29.80 -14.84 8.32
N SER A 106 -29.46 -15.63 7.31
CA SER A 106 -28.52 -16.75 7.47
C SER A 106 -27.79 -17.04 6.18
N TYR A 107 -26.61 -17.65 6.30
CA TYR A 107 -25.79 -18.05 5.15
C TYR A 107 -26.57 -18.97 4.17
N SER A 108 -27.33 -19.92 4.71
CA SER A 108 -28.10 -20.88 3.88
C SER A 108 -29.29 -20.24 3.13
N ALA A 109 -29.75 -19.08 3.60
CA ALA A 109 -30.83 -18.34 2.94
C ALA A 109 -30.29 -17.39 1.86
N LEU A 110 -28.97 -17.19 1.76
CA LEU A 110 -28.36 -16.34 0.75
C LEU A 110 -28.45 -16.96 -0.63
N ARG A 111 -29.13 -16.27 -1.55
CA ARG A 111 -29.27 -16.64 -2.96
C ARG A 111 -28.37 -15.71 -3.79
N PRO A 112 -27.22 -16.21 -4.28
CA PRO A 112 -26.27 -15.38 -5.02
C PRO A 112 -26.85 -14.69 -6.24
N GLU A 113 -27.75 -15.37 -6.93
CA GLU A 113 -28.39 -14.87 -8.16
C GLU A 113 -29.17 -13.57 -7.96
N ASP A 114 -29.65 -13.30 -6.75
CA ASP A 114 -30.39 -12.07 -6.44
C ASP A 114 -29.47 -10.83 -6.35
N TYR A 115 -28.16 -11.05 -6.16
CA TYR A 115 -27.18 -9.99 -5.90
C TYR A 115 -26.10 -9.86 -6.98
N LEU A 116 -25.91 -10.85 -7.83
CA LEU A 116 -24.87 -10.83 -8.86
C LEU A 116 -25.21 -9.93 -10.06
N ASN A 117 -26.47 -9.61 -10.27
CA ASN A 117 -26.88 -8.69 -11.33
C ASN A 117 -26.47 -7.25 -10.99
N GLY A 118 -25.56 -6.69 -11.76
CA GLY A 118 -25.01 -5.34 -11.53
C GLY A 118 -23.83 -5.27 -10.57
N PHE A 119 -23.35 -6.41 -10.09
CA PHE A 119 -22.16 -6.51 -9.29
C PHE A 119 -21.18 -7.49 -9.92
N GLU A 120 -20.04 -6.99 -10.39
CA GLU A 120 -18.97 -7.86 -10.90
C GLU A 120 -18.12 -8.35 -9.73
N PRO A 121 -18.05 -9.69 -9.52
CA PRO A 121 -17.16 -10.25 -8.50
C PRO A 121 -15.72 -9.85 -8.78
N ASP A 122 -14.99 -9.47 -7.75
CA ASP A 122 -13.56 -9.17 -7.86
C ASP A 122 -12.78 -10.46 -8.16
N VAL A 123 -12.55 -10.75 -9.42
CA VAL A 123 -11.79 -11.91 -9.87
C VAL A 123 -10.35 -11.85 -9.36
N ALA A 124 -9.81 -10.64 -9.18
CA ALA A 124 -8.48 -10.43 -8.59
C ALA A 124 -8.44 -10.80 -7.10
N ALA A 125 -9.55 -10.72 -6.37
CA ALA A 125 -9.63 -11.19 -4.99
C ALA A 125 -9.44 -12.70 -4.89
N LYS A 126 -10.05 -13.46 -5.83
CA LYS A 126 -9.87 -14.92 -5.90
C LYS A 126 -8.42 -15.33 -6.20
N GLN A 127 -7.71 -14.52 -6.96
CA GLN A 127 -6.31 -14.78 -7.29
C GLN A 127 -5.36 -14.38 -6.16
N ARG A 128 -5.75 -13.44 -5.28
CA ARG A 128 -4.94 -13.03 -4.11
C ARG A 128 -4.80 -14.12 -3.06
N ASP A 129 -5.78 -15.01 -2.95
CA ASP A 129 -5.73 -16.15 -2.00
C ASP A 129 -4.67 -17.19 -2.40
N VAL A 130 -4.21 -17.17 -3.66
CA VAL A 130 -3.20 -18.07 -4.20
C VAL A 130 -1.83 -17.39 -4.31
N ALA A 131 -1.76 -16.06 -4.19
CA ALA A 131 -0.51 -15.33 -4.27
C ALA A 131 0.30 -15.49 -2.99
N GLU A 132 1.59 -15.78 -3.15
CA GLU A 132 2.53 -15.85 -2.03
C GLU A 132 2.45 -14.57 -1.18
N PRO A 133 2.43 -14.69 0.16
CA PRO A 133 2.41 -13.53 1.02
C PRO A 133 3.71 -12.75 0.85
N HIS A 134 3.65 -11.58 0.24
CA HIS A 134 4.78 -10.68 0.19
C HIS A 134 5.15 -10.24 1.62
N PRO A 135 6.35 -10.50 2.09
CA PRO A 135 6.75 -10.24 3.48
C PRO A 135 6.50 -8.80 3.93
N TRP A 136 6.62 -7.85 3.00
CA TRP A 136 6.44 -6.43 3.27
C TRP A 136 4.97 -6.02 3.53
N ARG A 137 3.98 -6.76 3.02
CA ARG A 137 2.56 -6.48 3.31
C ARG A 137 2.24 -6.55 4.80
N ARG A 138 2.91 -7.43 5.53
CA ARG A 138 2.75 -7.55 6.99
C ARG A 138 3.26 -6.31 7.72
N TYR A 139 4.34 -5.71 7.22
CA TYR A 139 4.94 -4.51 7.80
C TYR A 139 4.13 -3.26 7.45
N PHE A 140 3.63 -3.17 6.21
CA PHE A 140 2.84 -2.05 5.74
C PHE A 140 1.46 -1.97 6.37
N ALA A 141 0.76 -3.09 6.51
CA ALA A 141 -0.56 -3.15 7.14
C ALA A 141 -0.55 -2.60 8.58
N ARG A 142 0.55 -2.82 9.31
CA ARG A 142 0.70 -2.31 10.68
C ARG A 142 1.02 -0.82 10.76
N GLY A 143 1.69 -0.25 9.75
CA GLY A 143 2.07 1.16 9.74
C GLY A 143 1.01 2.08 9.16
N ILE A 144 0.24 1.61 8.17
CA ILE A 144 -0.76 2.42 7.45
C ILE A 144 -2.10 2.43 8.17
N ASP A 145 -2.52 1.34 8.80
CA ASP A 145 -3.78 1.26 9.55
C ASP A 145 -3.84 2.28 10.71
N LEU A 146 -2.70 2.66 11.24
CA LEU A 146 -2.59 3.67 12.31
C LEU A 146 -2.75 5.10 11.80
N SER A 147 -2.56 5.35 10.50
CA SER A 147 -2.66 6.69 9.90
C SER A 147 -4.00 6.95 9.19
N LEU A 148 -4.81 5.92 8.98
CA LEU A 148 -6.09 5.99 8.27
C LEU A 148 -7.31 5.84 9.18
N VAL A 149 -7.08 5.62 10.45
CA VAL A 149 -8.15 5.53 11.45
C VAL A 149 -8.25 6.86 12.24
#